data_3eb040b05403dce93ea6999feca66127
#
_entry.id   3eb040b05403dce93ea6999feca66127
#
_cell.length_a   1.000
_cell.length_b   1.000
_cell.length_c   1.000
_cell.angle_alpha   90.00
_cell.angle_beta   90.00
_cell.angle_gamma   90.00
#
_symmetry.space_group_name_H-M   'P 1'
#
loop_
_entity.id
_entity.type
_entity.pdbx_description
1 polymer ?
#
loop_
_entity_poly.entity_id
_entity_poly.type
_entity_poly.pdbx_seq_one_letter_code
_entity_poly.pdbx_strand_id
1 'polypeptide(L)'
;VCIWGTPVEQGLMNEKEAVAYGKFLAERYKDEPNIIWMIGGDIRGDNKTEVWDALANSIRSIDKGHLMTFHPRGRTTSATWFNDREWLDFNMFQSGHRRYGQRNGDGDYPIEENTEEDNWRFVEASQAKTPLKPVIDDEPIYEDIPQGLHDPNETRWNQHDVRRYAYW
;
A
#
# COMPACT_ATOMS: atom_id res chain seq x y z
N VAL A 1 9.82 3.22 5.37
CA VAL A 1 10.20 4.48 4.68
C VAL A 1 9.48 4.50 3.35
N CYS A 2 8.56 5.43 3.20
CA CYS A 2 7.81 5.59 1.97
C CYS A 2 8.44 6.68 1.10
N ILE A 3 8.51 6.41 -0.19
CA ILE A 3 8.53 7.49 -1.17
C ILE A 3 7.09 7.67 -1.59
N TRP A 4 6.49 8.79 -1.22
CA TRP A 4 5.16 9.15 -1.70
C TRP A 4 5.13 9.18 -3.23
N GLY A 5 4.02 8.76 -3.80
CA GLY A 5 3.86 8.73 -5.25
C GLY A 5 4.07 10.08 -5.94
N THR A 6 3.73 11.18 -5.28
CA THR A 6 3.83 12.53 -5.85
C THR A 6 5.21 12.87 -6.45
N PRO A 7 6.36 12.66 -5.78
CA PRO A 7 7.67 12.91 -6.40
C PRO A 7 7.93 12.06 -7.65
N VAL A 8 7.43 10.82 -7.67
CA VAL A 8 7.57 9.93 -8.83
C VAL A 8 6.66 10.39 -9.97
N GLU A 9 5.41 10.72 -9.67
CA GLU A 9 4.45 11.24 -10.66
C GLU A 9 4.93 12.56 -11.31
N GLN A 10 5.54 13.42 -10.53
CA GLN A 10 6.11 14.69 -11.01
C GLN A 10 7.46 14.52 -11.72
N GLY A 11 7.98 13.31 -11.81
CA GLY A 11 9.28 13.04 -12.44
C GLY A 11 10.48 13.55 -11.65
N LEU A 12 10.29 13.87 -10.36
CA LEU A 12 11.37 14.27 -9.45
C LEU A 12 12.21 13.08 -8.99
N MET A 13 11.74 11.86 -9.22
CA MET A 13 12.46 10.62 -8.96
C MET A 13 12.32 9.70 -10.17
N ASN A 14 13.44 9.41 -10.80
CA ASN A 14 13.58 8.40 -11.84
C ASN A 14 14.32 7.18 -11.29
N GLU A 15 14.52 6.14 -12.10
CA GLU A 15 15.19 4.89 -11.70
C GLU A 15 16.59 5.13 -11.09
N LYS A 16 17.37 6.02 -11.67
CA LYS A 16 18.73 6.31 -11.18
C LYS A 16 18.74 6.90 -9.79
N GLU A 17 17.84 7.84 -9.54
CA GLU A 17 17.65 8.47 -8.23
C GLU A 17 17.07 7.49 -7.23
N ALA A 18 16.12 6.66 -7.65
CA ALA A 18 15.54 5.59 -6.84
C ALA A 18 16.62 4.58 -6.38
N VAL A 19 17.52 4.17 -7.26
CA VAL A 19 18.65 3.31 -6.91
C VAL A 19 19.59 3.98 -5.90
N ALA A 20 19.95 5.24 -6.12
CA ALA A 20 20.84 5.97 -5.23
C ALA A 20 20.21 6.14 -3.84
N TYR A 21 18.93 6.50 -3.80
CA TYR A 21 18.18 6.68 -2.57
C TYR A 21 17.98 5.36 -1.80
N GLY A 22 17.62 4.29 -2.50
CA GLY A 22 17.44 2.98 -1.88
C GLY A 22 18.73 2.44 -1.27
N LYS A 23 19.86 2.60 -1.94
CA LYS A 23 21.18 2.25 -1.38
C LYS A 23 21.50 3.08 -0.12
N PHE A 24 21.29 4.38 -0.18
CA PHE A 24 21.50 5.27 0.96
C PHE A 24 20.67 4.83 2.18
N LEU A 25 19.39 4.54 1.98
CA LEU A 25 18.50 4.08 3.05
C LEU A 25 18.95 2.73 3.62
N ALA A 26 19.22 1.78 2.75
CA ALA A 26 19.63 0.44 3.18
C ALA A 26 20.94 0.46 3.96
N GLU A 27 21.96 1.17 3.48
CA GLU A 27 23.23 1.33 4.21
C GLU A 27 23.04 1.95 5.59
N ARG A 28 22.11 2.90 5.71
CA ARG A 28 21.87 3.61 6.96
C ARG A 28 21.12 2.75 7.99
N TYR A 29 20.19 1.90 7.55
CA TYR A 29 19.22 1.29 8.45
C TYR A 29 19.23 -0.24 8.48
N LYS A 30 20.06 -0.92 7.70
CA LYS A 30 20.11 -2.39 7.62
C LYS A 30 20.36 -3.10 8.96
N ASP A 31 20.98 -2.41 9.92
CA ASP A 31 21.32 -2.96 11.23
C ASP A 31 20.28 -2.61 12.31
N GLU A 32 19.21 -1.90 11.97
CA GLU A 32 18.15 -1.50 12.89
C GLU A 32 17.05 -2.58 12.95
N PRO A 33 16.85 -3.27 14.06
CA PRO A 33 16.06 -4.52 14.11
C PRO A 33 14.54 -4.33 14.00
N ASN A 34 14.04 -3.12 14.01
CA ASN A 34 12.61 -2.78 14.07
C ASN A 34 12.09 -2.14 12.79
N ILE A 35 12.66 -2.49 11.63
CA ILE A 35 12.31 -1.92 10.34
C ILE A 35 11.54 -2.95 9.48
N ILE A 36 10.53 -2.47 8.79
CA ILE A 36 9.93 -3.08 7.61
C ILE A 36 10.03 -2.04 6.49
N TRP A 37 10.56 -2.45 5.35
CA TRP A 37 10.62 -1.60 4.17
C TRP A 37 9.24 -1.54 3.51
N MET A 38 8.69 -0.36 3.40
CA MET A 38 7.43 -0.12 2.73
C MET A 38 7.66 0.81 1.53
N ILE A 39 7.52 0.26 0.34
CA ILE A 39 7.68 0.96 -0.93
C ILE A 39 6.33 1.57 -1.33
N GLY A 40 6.33 2.63 -2.11
CA GLY A 40 5.10 3.32 -2.50
C GLY A 40 4.58 4.25 -1.40
N GLY A 41 3.27 4.41 -1.34
CA GLY A 41 2.58 5.30 -0.41
C GLY A 41 1.38 5.92 -1.12
N ASP A 42 0.19 5.36 -0.90
CA ASP A 42 -1.09 5.79 -1.46
C ASP A 42 -1.06 6.00 -2.99
N ILE A 43 -0.41 5.09 -3.70
CA ILE A 43 -0.22 5.16 -5.16
C ILE A 43 -0.50 3.84 -5.86
N ARG A 44 -0.86 3.92 -7.15
CA ARG A 44 -0.93 2.74 -8.03
C ARG A 44 0.46 2.23 -8.37
N GLY A 45 0.64 0.91 -8.29
CA GLY A 45 1.92 0.28 -8.62
C GLY A 45 2.24 0.24 -10.10
N ASP A 46 1.22 0.35 -10.97
CA ASP A 46 1.39 0.41 -12.44
C ASP A 46 1.82 1.80 -12.95
N ASN A 47 1.81 2.80 -12.08
CA ASN A 47 2.40 4.09 -12.39
C ASN A 47 3.90 4.09 -12.06
N LYS A 48 4.74 4.09 -13.09
CA LYS A 48 6.20 4.07 -12.94
C LYS A 48 6.75 2.82 -12.22
N THR A 49 6.25 1.65 -12.58
CA THR A 49 6.67 0.35 -12.02
C THR A 49 8.20 0.18 -11.98
N GLU A 50 8.89 0.66 -13.00
CA GLU A 50 10.36 0.62 -13.13
C GLU A 50 11.06 1.38 -11.99
N VAL A 51 10.49 2.46 -11.51
CA VAL A 51 11.04 3.26 -10.39
C VAL A 51 10.87 2.51 -9.07
N TRP A 52 9.71 1.88 -8.86
CA TRP A 52 9.43 1.08 -7.67
C TRP A 52 10.33 -0.17 -7.62
N ASP A 53 10.46 -0.88 -8.74
CA ASP A 53 11.36 -2.03 -8.85
C ASP A 53 12.83 -1.63 -8.62
N ALA A 54 13.28 -0.50 -9.18
CA ALA A 54 14.62 0.03 -8.99
C ALA A 54 14.92 0.36 -7.52
N LEU A 55 13.98 1.02 -6.84
CA LEU A 55 14.08 1.33 -5.41
C LEU A 55 14.17 0.06 -4.57
N ALA A 56 13.20 -0.83 -4.71
CA ALA A 56 13.10 -2.05 -3.92
C ALA A 56 14.32 -2.96 -4.12
N ASN A 57 14.71 -3.20 -5.36
CA ASN A 57 15.88 -4.01 -5.68
C ASN A 57 17.18 -3.40 -5.15
N SER A 58 17.30 -2.08 -5.16
CA SER A 58 18.49 -1.40 -4.61
C SER A 58 18.60 -1.57 -3.09
N ILE A 59 17.48 -1.47 -2.37
CA ILE A 59 17.43 -1.77 -0.93
C ILE A 59 17.79 -3.23 -0.70
N ARG A 60 17.13 -4.15 -1.41
CA ARG A 60 17.32 -5.59 -1.27
C ARG A 60 18.76 -6.04 -1.59
N SER A 61 19.47 -5.31 -2.45
CA SER A 61 20.87 -5.62 -2.77
C SER A 61 21.81 -5.49 -1.57
N ILE A 62 21.44 -4.67 -0.59
CA ILE A 62 22.22 -4.35 0.61
C ILE A 62 21.60 -5.01 1.85
N ASP A 63 20.30 -4.79 2.05
CA ASP A 63 19.54 -5.33 3.16
C ASP A 63 18.71 -6.53 2.70
N LYS A 64 19.13 -7.71 3.16
CA LYS A 64 18.48 -9.00 2.87
C LYS A 64 17.68 -9.56 4.04
N GLY A 65 17.75 -8.88 5.18
CA GLY A 65 17.17 -9.37 6.44
C GLY A 65 15.78 -8.82 6.75
N HIS A 66 15.50 -7.60 6.39
CA HIS A 66 14.22 -6.97 6.69
C HIS A 66 13.14 -7.32 5.67
N LEU A 67 11.90 -7.43 6.16
CA LEU A 67 10.73 -7.62 5.31
C LEU A 67 10.49 -6.37 4.45
N MET A 68 9.94 -6.60 3.27
CA MET A 68 9.62 -5.54 2.31
C MET A 68 8.24 -5.77 1.69
N THR A 69 7.53 -4.66 1.53
CA THR A 69 6.19 -4.65 0.94
C THR A 69 5.97 -3.38 0.12
N PHE A 70 4.78 -3.26 -0.48
CA PHE A 70 4.36 -2.07 -1.22
C PHE A 70 3.03 -1.56 -0.66
N HIS A 71 2.97 -0.28 -0.32
CA HIS A 71 1.75 0.40 0.11
C HIS A 71 0.97 0.89 -1.12
N PRO A 72 -0.16 0.26 -1.43
CA PRO A 72 -0.96 0.62 -2.59
C PRO A 72 -1.89 1.79 -2.30
N ARG A 73 -2.58 2.26 -3.34
CA ARG A 73 -3.66 3.23 -3.22
C ARG A 73 -4.93 2.56 -2.67
N GLY A 74 -5.80 3.37 -2.08
CA GLY A 74 -7.11 2.95 -1.58
C GLY A 74 -7.89 2.06 -2.54
N ARG A 75 -8.47 1.00 -2.01
CA ARG A 75 -9.24 -0.05 -2.71
C ARG A 75 -8.43 -0.86 -3.72
N THR A 76 -7.13 -0.93 -3.53
CA THR A 76 -6.22 -1.75 -4.33
C THR A 76 -5.34 -2.63 -3.45
N THR A 77 -4.67 -3.59 -4.06
CA THR A 77 -3.70 -4.46 -3.38
C THR A 77 -2.38 -4.48 -4.15
N SER A 78 -1.27 -4.53 -3.43
CA SER A 78 0.06 -4.73 -4.01
C SER A 78 0.15 -5.99 -4.85
N ALA A 79 -0.67 -7.01 -4.53
CA ALA A 79 -0.75 -8.26 -5.28
C ALA A 79 -1.13 -8.07 -6.75
N THR A 80 -1.81 -6.99 -7.08
CA THR A 80 -2.20 -6.67 -8.47
C THR A 80 -0.97 -6.43 -9.35
N TRP A 81 0.08 -5.81 -8.78
CA TRP A 81 1.22 -5.34 -9.58
C TRP A 81 2.54 -6.05 -9.27
N PHE A 82 2.72 -6.51 -8.02
CA PHE A 82 4.04 -6.93 -7.54
C PHE A 82 4.07 -8.33 -6.92
N ASN A 83 2.99 -9.10 -7.00
CA ASN A 83 2.93 -10.41 -6.34
C ASN A 83 4.05 -11.36 -6.79
N ASP A 84 4.49 -11.27 -8.04
CA ASP A 84 5.55 -12.08 -8.62
C ASP A 84 6.97 -11.55 -8.35
N ARG A 85 7.10 -10.38 -7.72
CA ARG A 85 8.40 -9.78 -7.44
C ARG A 85 9.10 -10.48 -6.27
N GLU A 86 10.37 -10.81 -6.45
CA GLU A 86 11.19 -11.43 -5.42
C GLU A 86 11.44 -10.51 -4.22
N TRP A 87 11.43 -9.19 -4.46
CA TRP A 87 11.63 -8.23 -3.39
C TRP A 87 10.43 -8.07 -2.46
N LEU A 88 9.21 -8.43 -2.89
CA LEU A 88 7.99 -8.32 -2.10
C LEU A 88 7.84 -9.56 -1.21
N ASP A 89 7.91 -9.41 0.10
CA ASP A 89 7.77 -10.52 1.05
C ASP A 89 6.31 -10.81 1.40
N PHE A 90 5.47 -9.78 1.48
CA PHE A 90 4.04 -9.90 1.76
C PHE A 90 3.24 -8.83 1.04
N ASN A 91 1.98 -9.12 0.80
CA ASN A 91 1.06 -8.18 0.17
C ASN A 91 0.44 -7.24 1.19
N MET A 92 0.26 -6.00 0.78
CA MET A 92 -0.58 -5.02 1.47
C MET A 92 -1.76 -4.63 0.59
N PHE A 93 -2.87 -4.31 1.20
CA PHE A 93 -3.99 -3.65 0.55
C PHE A 93 -4.50 -2.52 1.44
N GLN A 94 -5.02 -1.49 0.80
CA GLN A 94 -5.69 -0.40 1.48
C GLN A 94 -7.20 -0.59 1.26
N SER A 95 -7.92 -1.06 2.27
CA SER A 95 -9.38 -1.24 2.15
C SER A 95 -10.08 0.11 2.04
N GLY A 96 -9.54 1.14 2.66
CA GLY A 96 -9.99 2.51 2.51
C GLY A 96 -10.97 2.95 3.61
N HIS A 97 -11.64 4.08 3.37
CA HIS A 97 -12.30 4.84 4.42
C HIS A 97 -13.79 5.08 4.16
N ARG A 98 -14.38 4.40 3.18
CA ARG A 98 -15.76 4.61 2.78
C ARG A 98 -16.66 3.49 3.26
N ARG A 99 -17.94 3.80 3.44
CA ARG A 99 -19.00 2.80 3.61
C ARG A 99 -19.57 2.35 2.25
N TYR A 100 -20.33 1.29 2.27
CA TYR A 100 -21.08 0.84 1.09
C TYR A 100 -21.86 1.98 0.44
N GLY A 101 -21.76 2.08 -0.87
CA GLY A 101 -22.49 3.05 -1.67
C GLY A 101 -22.01 4.50 -1.54
N GLN A 102 -21.03 4.78 -0.70
CA GLN A 102 -20.44 6.11 -0.63
C GLN A 102 -19.45 6.29 -1.80
N ARG A 103 -19.62 7.38 -2.54
CA ARG A 103 -18.72 7.76 -3.63
C ARG A 103 -18.07 9.09 -3.29
N ASN A 104 -16.80 9.22 -3.53
CA ASN A 104 -16.16 10.53 -3.65
C ASN A 104 -16.44 11.04 -5.05
N GLY A 105 -16.64 12.33 -5.20
CA GLY A 105 -17.01 12.97 -6.44
C GLY A 105 -16.16 12.66 -7.69
N ASP A 106 -16.19 13.51 -8.65
CA ASP A 106 -15.52 13.34 -9.95
C ASP A 106 -14.04 12.95 -9.79
N GLY A 107 -13.65 11.81 -10.30
CA GLY A 107 -12.27 11.30 -10.24
C GLY A 107 -12.07 10.04 -9.41
N ASP A 108 -13.13 9.47 -8.84
CA ASP A 108 -13.05 8.14 -8.28
C ASP A 108 -12.67 7.14 -9.38
N TYR A 109 -11.60 6.39 -9.11
CA TYR A 109 -11.28 5.24 -9.95
C TYR A 109 -12.48 4.30 -10.03
N PRO A 110 -12.70 3.66 -11.18
CA PRO A 110 -13.76 2.67 -11.28
C PRO A 110 -13.66 1.73 -10.08
N ILE A 111 -14.79 1.51 -9.43
CA ILE A 111 -14.89 0.61 -8.29
C ILE A 111 -14.37 -0.74 -8.78
N GLU A 112 -13.18 -1.11 -8.36
CA GLU A 112 -12.77 -2.50 -8.46
C GLU A 112 -13.83 -3.31 -7.70
N GLU A 113 -13.98 -4.58 -8.02
CA GLU A 113 -15.09 -5.42 -7.52
C GLU A 113 -15.19 -5.45 -5.97
N ASN A 114 -14.13 -5.01 -5.28
CA ASN A 114 -14.04 -4.97 -3.83
C ASN A 114 -14.43 -3.59 -3.29
N THR A 115 -15.32 -3.57 -2.32
CA THR A 115 -15.69 -2.36 -1.59
C THR A 115 -14.92 -2.27 -0.27
N GLU A 116 -14.83 -1.07 0.29
CA GLU A 116 -14.03 -0.82 1.49
C GLU A 116 -14.55 -1.59 2.72
N GLU A 117 -15.84 -1.89 2.78
CA GLU A 117 -16.40 -2.68 3.89
C GLU A 117 -16.22 -4.19 3.71
N ASP A 118 -15.72 -4.64 2.56
CA ASP A 118 -15.46 -6.05 2.25
C ASP A 118 -13.95 -6.33 2.26
N ASN A 119 -13.24 -5.91 3.29
CA ASN A 119 -11.77 -6.08 3.34
C ASN A 119 -11.32 -7.54 3.18
N TRP A 120 -12.12 -8.51 3.62
CA TRP A 120 -11.88 -9.93 3.40
C TRP A 120 -11.74 -10.32 1.92
N ARG A 121 -12.40 -9.61 1.00
CA ARG A 121 -12.28 -9.85 -0.45
C ARG A 121 -10.88 -9.51 -0.98
N PHE A 122 -10.23 -8.50 -0.42
CA PHE A 122 -8.84 -8.20 -0.78
C PHE A 122 -7.90 -9.31 -0.34
N VAL A 123 -8.19 -9.92 0.82
CA VAL A 123 -7.45 -11.09 1.29
C VAL A 123 -7.63 -12.26 0.31
N GLU A 124 -8.87 -12.60 -0.04
CA GLU A 124 -9.16 -13.68 -1.00
C GLU A 124 -8.51 -13.43 -2.36
N ALA A 125 -8.63 -12.21 -2.90
CA ALA A 125 -8.06 -11.84 -4.19
C ALA A 125 -6.52 -11.94 -4.17
N SER A 126 -5.88 -11.57 -3.07
CA SER A 126 -4.43 -11.66 -2.91
C SER A 126 -3.98 -13.11 -2.72
N GLN A 127 -4.72 -13.91 -1.95
CA GLN A 127 -4.43 -15.34 -1.73
C GLN A 127 -4.64 -16.20 -2.98
N ALA A 128 -5.46 -15.75 -3.92
CA ALA A 128 -5.63 -16.42 -5.20
C ALA A 128 -4.40 -16.27 -6.14
N LYS A 129 -3.44 -15.43 -5.78
CA LYS A 129 -2.23 -15.20 -6.57
C LYS A 129 -1.14 -16.24 -6.29
N THR A 130 -0.27 -16.45 -7.27
CA THR A 130 0.92 -17.28 -7.13
C THR A 130 2.16 -16.44 -7.42
N PRO A 131 3.20 -16.48 -6.57
CA PRO A 131 3.32 -17.27 -5.34
C PRO A 131 2.36 -16.79 -4.24
N LEU A 132 1.97 -17.69 -3.34
CA LEU A 132 1.20 -17.34 -2.17
C LEU A 132 2.08 -16.52 -1.21
N LYS A 133 1.57 -15.36 -0.78
CA LYS A 133 2.24 -14.47 0.18
C LYS A 133 1.27 -14.08 1.30
N PRO A 134 1.77 -13.79 2.53
CA PRO A 134 0.96 -13.18 3.57
C PRO A 134 0.29 -11.88 3.09
N VAL A 135 -0.83 -11.52 3.70
CA VAL A 135 -1.64 -10.35 3.31
C VAL A 135 -2.00 -9.55 4.55
N ILE A 136 -1.87 -8.23 4.48
CA ILE A 136 -2.19 -7.30 5.58
C ILE A 136 -3.01 -6.14 5.03
N ASP A 137 -4.07 -5.73 5.75
CA ASP A 137 -4.74 -4.44 5.54
C ASP A 137 -3.91 -3.36 6.22
N ASP A 138 -3.31 -2.49 5.45
CA ASP A 138 -2.35 -1.49 5.91
C ASP A 138 -2.99 -0.13 6.18
N GLU A 139 -4.14 0.11 5.59
CA GLU A 139 -4.88 1.36 5.79
C GLU A 139 -6.40 1.13 5.74
N PRO A 140 -6.95 0.56 6.83
CA PRO A 140 -8.40 0.46 7.01
C PRO A 140 -8.99 1.81 7.44
N ILE A 141 -10.23 1.79 7.89
CA ILE A 141 -10.90 2.97 8.45
C ILE A 141 -10.19 3.49 9.71
N TYR A 142 -10.28 4.81 9.94
CA TYR A 142 -9.74 5.48 11.12
C TYR A 142 -10.84 5.85 12.11
N GLU A 143 -10.62 5.57 13.39
CA GLU A 143 -11.54 5.97 14.45
C GLU A 143 -11.69 7.50 14.50
N ASP A 144 -12.93 7.96 14.70
CA ASP A 144 -13.31 9.38 14.81
C ASP A 144 -13.01 10.24 13.56
N ILE A 145 -12.84 9.59 12.40
CA ILE A 145 -12.71 10.27 11.11
C ILE A 145 -14.04 10.15 10.34
N PRO A 146 -14.46 11.18 9.59
CA PRO A 146 -15.66 11.10 8.76
C PRO A 146 -15.57 9.96 7.74
N GLN A 147 -16.68 9.27 7.53
CA GLN A 147 -16.77 8.25 6.49
C GLN A 147 -16.46 8.87 5.12
N GLY A 148 -15.46 8.33 4.42
CA GLY A 148 -14.95 8.88 3.16
C GLY A 148 -13.89 9.97 3.31
N LEU A 149 -13.42 10.28 4.52
CA LEU A 149 -12.34 11.21 4.91
C LEU A 149 -12.65 12.71 4.79
N HIS A 150 -13.34 13.15 3.75
CA HIS A 150 -13.27 14.54 3.29
C HIS A 150 -14.48 15.40 3.66
N ASP A 151 -15.65 14.81 3.88
CA ASP A 151 -16.84 15.56 4.27
C ASP A 151 -17.01 15.55 5.81
N PRO A 152 -16.82 16.70 6.48
CA PRO A 152 -16.93 16.78 7.95
C PRO A 152 -18.37 16.56 8.46
N ASN A 153 -19.37 16.61 7.57
CA ASN A 153 -20.78 16.39 7.92
C ASN A 153 -21.18 14.91 7.88
N GLU A 154 -20.34 14.05 7.31
CA GLU A 154 -20.56 12.61 7.31
C GLU A 154 -20.45 12.02 8.73
N THR A 155 -21.15 10.92 8.93
CA THR A 155 -21.02 10.12 10.17
C THR A 155 -19.57 9.70 10.36
N ARG A 156 -19.10 9.74 11.61
CA ARG A 156 -17.75 9.29 11.93
C ARG A 156 -17.70 7.81 12.21
N TRP A 157 -16.59 7.19 11.82
CA TRP A 157 -16.29 5.81 12.19
C TRP A 157 -16.09 5.71 13.70
N ASN A 158 -16.70 4.71 14.31
CA ASN A 158 -16.58 4.49 15.74
C ASN A 158 -15.68 3.27 16.03
N GLN A 159 -15.37 3.07 17.30
CA GLN A 159 -14.51 1.99 17.77
C GLN A 159 -15.00 0.57 17.39
N HIS A 160 -16.31 0.38 17.20
CA HIS A 160 -16.85 -0.92 16.80
C HIS A 160 -16.58 -1.19 15.32
N ASP A 161 -16.65 -0.15 14.50
CA ASP A 161 -16.33 -0.24 13.07
C ASP A 161 -14.86 -0.60 12.89
N VAL A 162 -13.95 0.09 13.60
CA VAL A 162 -12.50 -0.21 13.55
C VAL A 162 -12.21 -1.64 13.98
N ARG A 163 -12.84 -2.12 15.06
CA ARG A 163 -12.69 -3.52 15.49
C ARG A 163 -13.20 -4.49 14.46
N ARG A 164 -14.33 -4.21 13.80
CA ARG A 164 -14.86 -5.06 12.74
C ARG A 164 -13.81 -5.27 11.64
N TYR A 165 -13.16 -4.21 11.17
CA TYR A 165 -12.10 -4.31 10.16
C TYR A 165 -10.90 -5.13 10.64
N ALA A 166 -10.58 -5.10 11.91
CA ALA A 166 -9.48 -5.90 12.46
C ALA A 166 -9.80 -7.39 12.58
N TYR A 167 -11.08 -7.77 12.57
CA TYR A 167 -11.52 -9.18 12.73
C TYR A 167 -11.95 -9.84 11.41
N TRP A 168 -12.09 -9.11 10.35
CA TRP A 168 -12.39 -9.64 9.03
C TRP A 168 -11.10 -9.85 8.22
#